data_e48f4f070ca5e0b4babc78924c2fb6c3
#
_entry.id   e48f4f070ca5e0b4babc78924c2fb6c3
#
_cell.length_a   1.000
_cell.length_b   1.000
_cell.length_c   1.000
_cell.angle_alpha   90.00
_cell.angle_beta   90.00
_cell.angle_gamma   90.00
#
_symmetry.space_group_name_H-M   'P 1'
#
loop_
_entity.id
_entity.type
_entity.pdbx_description
1 polymer ?
#
loop_
_entity_poly.entity_id
_entity_poly.type
_entity_poly.pdbx_seq_one_letter_code
_entity_poly.pdbx_strand_id
1 'polypeptide(L)'
;IYLENSREPAGYHYKYMYDVNDTNYSYQPVSPTSEQALESLLTRNEIPISVVDEIKNVSGARAMYSPKDKVIYVVRSGKVPADEFFTAIATEMGHAICHSQMKDTTMTYNRAQYHFTCCTAAYALATKYNVSTAAVNIDNLPDRLIKMGERAAKNELTRLARINKTIDGDIRMPMEKICMRDAQMEQEVDRHAAGT
;
A
#
# COMPACT_ATOMS: atom_id res chain seq x y z
N ILE A 1 -11.65 -20.96 -12.59
CA ILE A 1 -11.34 -20.63 -11.18
C ILE A 1 -12.44 -21.21 -10.32
N TYR A 2 -12.04 -22.01 -9.34
CA TYR A 2 -12.95 -22.58 -8.36
C TYR A 2 -13.01 -21.63 -7.16
N LEU A 3 -14.23 -21.28 -6.75
CA LEU A 3 -14.47 -20.50 -5.55
C LEU A 3 -15.20 -21.39 -4.54
N GLU A 4 -14.68 -21.45 -3.33
CA GLU A 4 -15.34 -22.14 -2.23
C GLU A 4 -16.65 -21.43 -1.87
N ASN A 5 -17.73 -22.16 -1.85
CA ASN A 5 -19.02 -21.64 -1.41
C ASN A 5 -19.08 -21.67 0.13
N SER A 6 -19.02 -20.53 0.77
CA SER A 6 -19.06 -20.39 2.23
C SER A 6 -20.39 -20.86 2.87
N ARG A 7 -21.40 -21.19 2.07
CA ARG A 7 -22.74 -21.64 2.57
C ARG A 7 -22.92 -23.14 2.50
N GLU A 8 -22.04 -23.88 1.79
CA GLU A 8 -22.09 -25.33 1.71
C GLU A 8 -20.74 -25.91 2.13
N PRO A 9 -20.71 -26.81 3.14
CA PRO A 9 -19.45 -27.24 3.77
C PRO A 9 -18.52 -28.06 2.87
N ALA A 10 -18.82 -28.27 1.62
CA ALA A 10 -17.95 -28.91 0.62
C ALA A 10 -18.30 -28.51 -0.83
N GLY A 11 -18.95 -27.38 -1.02
CA GLY A 11 -19.41 -26.97 -2.35
C GLY A 11 -18.45 -26.03 -3.06
N TYR A 12 -18.04 -26.44 -4.24
CA TYR A 12 -17.39 -25.56 -5.21
C TYR A 12 -18.35 -25.30 -6.35
N HIS A 13 -18.46 -24.06 -6.80
CA HIS A 13 -19.19 -23.75 -8.01
C HIS A 13 -18.31 -23.04 -9.03
N TYR A 14 -18.59 -23.28 -10.29
CA TYR A 14 -17.91 -22.62 -11.40
C TYR A 14 -18.38 -21.17 -11.50
N LYS A 15 -17.45 -20.23 -11.53
CA LYS A 15 -17.70 -18.88 -11.94
C LYS A 15 -17.04 -18.65 -13.29
N TYR A 16 -17.82 -18.28 -14.30
CA TYR A 16 -17.26 -17.82 -15.56
C TYR A 16 -16.57 -16.48 -15.32
N MET A 17 -15.29 -16.42 -15.62
CA MET A 17 -14.52 -15.19 -15.64
C MET A 17 -14.02 -15.01 -17.08
N TYR A 18 -14.26 -13.83 -17.60
CA TYR A 18 -13.76 -13.44 -18.92
C TYR A 18 -12.47 -12.66 -18.72
N ASP A 19 -11.45 -12.98 -19.51
CA ASP A 19 -10.30 -12.09 -19.65
C ASP A 19 -10.76 -10.83 -20.38
N VAL A 20 -10.19 -9.68 -20.05
CA VAL A 20 -10.50 -8.42 -20.73
C VAL A 20 -10.18 -8.50 -22.23
N ASN A 21 -9.19 -9.33 -22.60
CA ASN A 21 -8.83 -9.60 -23.99
C ASN A 21 -9.89 -10.43 -24.74
N ASP A 22 -10.79 -11.11 -24.04
CA ASP A 22 -11.91 -11.85 -24.62
C ASP A 22 -13.14 -10.95 -24.86
N THR A 23 -13.03 -9.66 -24.56
CA THR A 23 -14.09 -8.67 -24.74
C THR A 23 -13.69 -7.64 -25.80
N ASN A 24 -14.69 -7.00 -26.42
CA ASN A 24 -14.43 -5.87 -27.34
C ASN A 24 -14.04 -4.57 -26.61
N TYR A 25 -13.77 -4.65 -25.32
CA TYR A 25 -13.37 -3.52 -24.50
C TYR A 25 -11.84 -3.34 -24.60
N SER A 26 -11.40 -2.27 -25.24
CA SER A 26 -9.99 -1.91 -25.24
C SER A 26 -9.63 -1.29 -23.88
N TYR A 27 -9.33 -2.14 -22.91
CA TYR A 27 -8.75 -1.72 -21.65
C TYR A 27 -7.27 -1.40 -21.90
N GLN A 28 -6.94 -0.14 -21.81
CA GLN A 28 -5.53 0.25 -21.65
C GLN A 28 -5.25 0.26 -20.14
N PRO A 29 -4.44 -0.67 -19.63
CA PRO A 29 -4.04 -0.61 -18.24
C PRO A 29 -3.26 0.68 -18.03
N VAL A 30 -3.85 1.61 -17.31
CA VAL A 30 -3.14 2.81 -16.88
C VAL A 30 -2.16 2.36 -15.81
N SER A 31 -0.87 2.33 -16.15
CA SER A 31 0.19 2.17 -15.16
C SER A 31 0.36 3.52 -14.46
N PRO A 32 -0.01 3.65 -13.19
CA PRO A 32 0.14 4.92 -12.47
C PRO A 32 1.62 5.30 -12.36
N THR A 33 1.89 6.60 -12.33
CA THR A 33 3.22 7.11 -11.93
C THR A 33 3.38 7.02 -10.42
N SER A 34 4.62 7.13 -9.93
CA SER A 34 4.90 7.15 -8.49
C SER A 34 4.21 8.32 -7.78
N GLU A 35 4.09 9.46 -8.45
CA GLU A 35 3.38 10.65 -7.95
C GLU A 35 1.88 10.40 -7.81
N GLN A 36 1.25 9.78 -8.81
CA GLN A 36 -0.16 9.40 -8.77
C GLN A 36 -0.42 8.37 -7.67
N ALA A 37 0.48 7.39 -7.51
CA ALA A 37 0.40 6.41 -6.45
C ALA A 37 0.49 7.06 -5.07
N LEU A 38 1.43 7.99 -4.88
CA LEU A 38 1.59 8.74 -3.64
C LEU A 38 0.38 9.64 -3.37
N GLU A 39 -0.09 10.40 -4.35
CA GLU A 39 -1.30 11.24 -4.22
C GLU A 39 -2.50 10.40 -3.80
N SER A 40 -2.68 9.24 -4.44
CA SER A 40 -3.76 8.32 -4.12
C SER A 40 -3.68 7.80 -2.68
N LEU A 41 -2.49 7.41 -2.23
CA LEU A 41 -2.24 6.95 -0.86
C LEU A 41 -2.58 8.04 0.18
N LEU A 42 -2.37 9.31 -0.16
CA LEU A 42 -2.61 10.44 0.73
C LEU A 42 -4.07 10.92 0.71
N THR A 43 -4.82 10.64 -0.35
CA THR A 43 -6.16 11.21 -0.57
C THR A 43 -7.21 10.60 0.35
N ARG A 44 -7.17 9.28 0.58
CA ARG A 44 -8.15 8.55 1.38
C ARG A 44 -7.46 7.77 2.48
N ASN A 45 -7.04 8.47 3.51
CA ASN A 45 -6.36 7.86 4.62
C ASN A 45 -7.07 8.18 5.94
N GLU A 46 -7.56 7.14 6.62
CA GLU A 46 -8.19 7.28 7.94
C GLU A 46 -7.15 7.57 9.04
N ILE A 47 -5.87 7.34 8.76
CA ILE A 47 -4.79 7.59 9.70
C ILE A 47 -4.28 9.01 9.50
N PRO A 48 -4.34 9.89 10.50
CA PRO A 48 -3.86 11.27 10.36
C PRO A 48 -2.39 11.33 9.94
N ILE A 49 -2.09 12.17 8.95
CA ILE A 49 -0.72 12.45 8.50
C ILE A 49 -0.39 13.91 8.84
N SER A 50 0.76 14.13 9.46
CA SER A 50 1.27 15.45 9.81
C SER A 50 2.63 15.67 9.16
N VAL A 51 2.74 16.76 8.39
CA VAL A 51 4.01 17.15 7.77
C VAL A 51 4.84 17.95 8.76
N VAL A 52 6.08 17.50 8.97
CA VAL A 52 7.04 18.12 9.91
C VAL A 52 8.36 18.41 9.20
N ASP A 53 9.16 19.32 9.74
CA ASP A 53 10.47 19.61 9.19
C ASP A 53 11.49 18.51 9.55
N GLU A 54 11.33 17.90 10.72
CA GLU A 54 12.16 16.77 11.16
C GLU A 54 11.38 15.83 12.08
N ILE A 55 11.77 14.55 12.11
CA ILE A 55 11.28 13.58 13.09
C ILE A 55 12.30 13.47 14.23
N LYS A 56 11.89 13.89 15.41
CA LYS A 56 12.76 13.88 16.61
C LYS A 56 13.25 12.46 16.91
N ASN A 57 14.52 12.36 17.27
CA ASN A 57 15.20 11.13 17.69
C ASN A 57 15.33 10.03 16.61
N VAL A 58 15.02 10.32 15.35
CA VAL A 58 15.17 9.36 14.23
C VAL A 58 15.78 10.07 13.04
N SER A 59 17.09 9.95 12.90
CA SER A 59 17.81 10.55 11.76
C SER A 59 17.51 9.79 10.47
N GLY A 60 17.22 10.53 9.39
CA GLY A 60 17.06 9.98 8.05
C GLY A 60 15.70 9.31 7.76
N ALA A 61 14.80 9.19 8.73
CA ALA A 61 13.46 8.67 8.47
C ALA A 61 12.64 9.66 7.62
N ARG A 62 11.95 9.14 6.60
CA ARG A 62 11.05 9.91 5.72
C ARG A 62 9.65 10.04 6.33
N ALA A 63 9.22 8.97 7.01
CA ALA A 63 7.96 8.92 7.72
C ALA A 63 8.10 8.12 9.00
N MET A 64 7.23 8.35 9.99
CA MET A 64 7.18 7.59 11.23
C MET A 64 5.80 7.64 11.88
N TYR A 65 5.25 6.51 12.19
CA TYR A 65 4.03 6.40 12.98
C TYR A 65 4.32 6.55 14.47
N SER A 66 3.62 7.46 15.12
CA SER A 66 3.62 7.64 16.58
C SER A 66 2.44 6.86 17.20
N PRO A 67 2.69 5.77 17.95
CA PRO A 67 1.62 5.04 18.63
C PRO A 67 0.91 5.89 19.70
N LYS A 68 1.63 6.83 20.32
CA LYS A 68 1.08 7.74 21.34
C LYS A 68 0.07 8.69 20.73
N ASP A 69 0.43 9.35 19.64
CA ASP A 69 -0.37 10.39 19.01
C ASP A 69 -1.34 9.82 17.97
N LYS A 70 -1.13 8.56 17.53
CA LYS A 70 -1.85 7.88 16.45
C LYS A 70 -1.79 8.63 15.12
N VAL A 71 -0.64 9.25 14.84
CA VAL A 71 -0.37 10.09 13.68
C VAL A 71 0.86 9.55 12.95
N ILE A 72 0.87 9.63 11.63
CA ILE A 72 2.07 9.43 10.83
C ILE A 72 2.70 10.79 10.59
N TYR A 73 3.91 11.00 11.10
CA TYR A 73 4.74 12.15 10.79
C TYR A 73 5.51 11.90 9.51
N VAL A 74 5.48 12.87 8.58
CA VAL A 74 6.18 12.82 7.30
C VAL A 74 7.10 14.03 7.19
N VAL A 75 8.37 13.81 6.89
CA VAL A 75 9.35 14.90 6.76
C VAL A 75 9.11 15.69 5.48
N ARG A 76 8.97 17.01 5.61
CA ARG A 76 8.91 17.91 4.45
C ARG A 76 10.24 17.89 3.72
N SER A 77 10.26 17.41 2.47
CA SER A 77 11.44 17.45 1.64
C SER A 77 11.07 17.56 0.16
N GLY A 78 11.53 18.61 -0.50
CA GLY A 78 11.32 18.79 -1.94
C GLY A 78 12.31 18.00 -2.81
N LYS A 79 13.21 17.20 -2.22
CA LYS A 79 14.26 16.47 -2.94
C LYS A 79 14.13 14.95 -2.91
N VAL A 80 13.13 14.44 -2.17
CA VAL A 80 12.93 13.00 -2.03
C VAL A 80 11.98 12.53 -3.12
N PRO A 81 12.32 11.47 -3.88
CA PRO A 81 11.45 10.89 -4.88
C PRO A 81 10.11 10.41 -4.31
N ALA A 82 9.05 10.46 -5.12
CA ALA A 82 7.70 10.06 -4.71
C ALA A 82 7.63 8.58 -4.31
N ASP A 83 8.41 7.72 -4.93
CA ASP A 83 8.52 6.29 -4.60
C ASP A 83 9.10 6.03 -3.20
N GLU A 84 10.10 6.81 -2.76
CA GLU A 84 10.60 6.72 -1.39
C GLU A 84 9.54 7.15 -0.37
N PHE A 85 8.78 8.21 -0.64
CA PHE A 85 7.69 8.64 0.23
C PHE A 85 6.55 7.63 0.26
N PHE A 86 6.16 7.09 -0.90
CA PHE A 86 5.12 6.07 -0.98
C PHE A 86 5.47 4.87 -0.09
N THR A 87 6.67 4.31 -0.25
CA THR A 87 7.10 3.13 0.50
C THR A 87 7.25 3.41 1.99
N ALA A 88 7.77 4.59 2.36
CA ALA A 88 7.88 5.00 3.76
C ALA A 88 6.50 5.14 4.41
N ILE A 89 5.56 5.87 3.78
CA ILE A 89 4.22 6.09 4.31
C ILE A 89 3.44 4.77 4.36
N ALA A 90 3.49 3.93 3.33
CA ALA A 90 2.84 2.62 3.32
C ALA A 90 3.35 1.71 4.45
N THR A 91 4.66 1.75 4.75
CA THR A 91 5.24 1.04 5.90
C THR A 91 4.65 1.54 7.21
N GLU A 92 4.54 2.85 7.39
CA GLU A 92 4.02 3.46 8.61
C GLU A 92 2.50 3.26 8.76
N MET A 93 1.75 3.23 7.67
CA MET A 93 0.34 2.80 7.66
C MET A 93 0.20 1.35 8.14
N GLY A 94 1.08 0.46 7.70
CA GLY A 94 1.16 -0.91 8.21
C GLY A 94 1.34 -0.95 9.73
N HIS A 95 2.24 -0.12 10.27
CA HIS A 95 2.44 0.01 11.72
C HIS A 95 1.20 0.51 12.45
N ALA A 96 0.51 1.50 11.90
CA ALA A 96 -0.72 2.03 12.47
C ALA A 96 -1.85 0.99 12.48
N ILE A 97 -2.00 0.23 11.40
CA ILE A 97 -2.98 -0.87 11.30
C ILE A 97 -2.66 -1.96 12.32
N CYS A 98 -1.39 -2.38 12.46
CA CYS A 98 -1.00 -3.35 13.48
C CYS A 98 -1.29 -2.85 14.90
N HIS A 99 -1.02 -1.58 15.19
CA HIS A 99 -1.30 -0.99 16.49
C HIS A 99 -2.81 -0.91 16.77
N SER A 100 -3.62 -0.53 15.79
CA SER A 100 -5.08 -0.42 15.95
C SER A 100 -5.75 -1.75 16.32
N GLN A 101 -5.18 -2.88 15.90
CA GLN A 101 -5.68 -4.22 16.20
C GLN A 101 -5.42 -4.67 17.65
N MET A 102 -4.60 -3.93 18.39
CA MET A 102 -4.23 -4.27 19.77
C MET A 102 -5.12 -3.62 20.82
N LYS A 103 -6.10 -2.79 20.43
CA LYS A 103 -6.94 -2.03 21.36
C LYS A 103 -7.63 -2.88 22.43
N ASP A 104 -7.94 -4.14 22.08
CA ASP A 104 -8.67 -5.05 22.96
C ASP A 104 -7.78 -6.14 23.59
N THR A 105 -6.46 -5.97 23.51
CA THR A 105 -5.50 -6.94 24.05
C THR A 105 -4.69 -6.31 25.20
N THR A 106 -4.23 -7.16 26.12
CA THR A 106 -3.28 -6.75 27.18
C THR A 106 -1.85 -6.56 26.63
N MET A 107 -1.64 -6.76 25.33
CA MET A 107 -0.31 -6.68 24.71
C MET A 107 0.04 -5.24 24.37
N THR A 108 1.26 -4.86 24.70
CA THR A 108 1.81 -3.56 24.30
C THR A 108 2.34 -3.63 22.87
N TYR A 109 2.03 -2.60 22.07
CA TYR A 109 2.54 -2.49 20.71
C TYR A 109 4.08 -2.42 20.71
N ASN A 110 4.72 -3.29 19.94
CA ASN A 110 6.16 -3.32 19.73
C ASN A 110 6.49 -3.18 18.23
N ARG A 111 7.01 -2.01 17.84
CA ARG A 111 7.38 -1.71 16.46
C ARG A 111 8.29 -2.77 15.83
N ALA A 112 9.35 -3.19 16.55
CA ALA A 112 10.32 -4.13 16.02
C ALA A 112 9.71 -5.50 15.66
N GLN A 113 8.66 -5.91 16.35
CA GLN A 113 7.95 -7.16 16.08
C GLN A 113 7.22 -7.13 14.74
N TYR A 114 6.69 -5.96 14.35
CA TYR A 114 5.83 -5.81 13.16
C TYR A 114 6.54 -5.17 11.97
N HIS A 115 7.73 -4.60 12.18
CA HIS A 115 8.41 -3.79 11.17
C HIS A 115 8.63 -4.57 9.85
N PHE A 116 9.07 -5.81 9.98
CA PHE A 116 9.28 -6.68 8.81
C PHE A 116 7.98 -6.89 8.00
N THR A 117 6.85 -7.21 8.66
CA THR A 117 5.56 -7.37 7.99
C THR A 117 5.12 -6.08 7.30
N CYS A 118 5.34 -4.94 7.95
CA CYS A 118 4.99 -3.63 7.40
C CYS A 118 5.84 -3.29 6.17
N CYS A 119 7.15 -3.55 6.20
CA CYS A 119 8.02 -3.39 5.04
C CYS A 119 7.61 -4.32 3.89
N THR A 120 7.29 -5.59 4.19
CA THR A 120 6.83 -6.54 3.17
C THR A 120 5.50 -6.10 2.55
N ALA A 121 4.58 -5.52 3.34
CA ALA A 121 3.34 -4.95 2.83
C ALA A 121 3.59 -3.76 1.90
N ALA A 122 4.46 -2.84 2.31
CA ALA A 122 4.85 -1.70 1.49
C ALA A 122 5.50 -2.12 0.17
N TYR A 123 6.37 -3.14 0.21
CA TYR A 123 6.98 -3.73 -0.98
C TYR A 123 5.93 -4.28 -1.95
N ALA A 124 4.99 -5.08 -1.44
CA ALA A 124 3.93 -5.67 -2.27
C ALA A 124 3.01 -4.60 -2.90
N LEU A 125 2.68 -3.55 -2.16
CA LEU A 125 1.91 -2.41 -2.66
C LEU A 125 2.69 -1.62 -3.71
N ALA A 126 3.96 -1.31 -3.45
CA ALA A 126 4.83 -0.62 -4.41
C ALA A 126 4.92 -1.40 -5.73
N THR A 127 5.16 -2.72 -5.65
CA THR A 127 5.17 -3.60 -6.83
C THR A 127 3.84 -3.55 -7.59
N LYS A 128 2.71 -3.62 -6.87
CA LYS A 128 1.37 -3.59 -7.48
C LYS A 128 1.09 -2.29 -8.23
N TYR A 129 1.54 -1.16 -7.69
CA TYR A 129 1.30 0.17 -8.24
C TYR A 129 2.46 0.72 -9.08
N ASN A 130 3.38 -0.15 -9.52
CA ASN A 130 4.53 0.19 -10.34
C ASN A 130 5.42 1.29 -9.72
N VAL A 131 5.51 1.32 -8.39
CA VAL A 131 6.39 2.20 -7.62
C VAL A 131 7.71 1.48 -7.35
N SER A 132 8.84 2.18 -7.40
CA SER A 132 10.15 1.58 -7.10
C SER A 132 10.21 1.00 -5.69
N THR A 133 10.73 -0.21 -5.59
CA THR A 133 10.90 -0.92 -4.30
C THR A 133 12.31 -0.78 -3.72
N ALA A 134 13.19 -0.01 -4.36
CA ALA A 134 14.61 0.10 -4.00
C ALA A 134 14.84 0.58 -2.56
N ALA A 135 13.90 1.35 -2.00
CA ALA A 135 13.97 1.84 -0.62
C ALA A 135 13.51 0.82 0.44
N VAL A 136 12.96 -0.33 0.03
CA VAL A 136 12.41 -1.33 0.96
C VAL A 136 13.28 -2.58 0.96
N ASN A 137 13.91 -2.87 2.09
CA ASN A 137 14.73 -4.07 2.25
C ASN A 137 13.88 -5.23 2.79
N ILE A 138 13.74 -6.29 1.97
CA ILE A 138 13.07 -7.55 2.31
C ILE A 138 13.93 -8.79 2.02
N ASP A 139 15.25 -8.64 1.90
CA ASP A 139 16.18 -9.68 1.43
C ASP A 139 16.12 -10.98 2.24
N ASN A 140 15.76 -10.88 3.52
CA ASN A 140 15.68 -12.05 4.42
C ASN A 140 14.26 -12.64 4.55
N LEU A 141 13.30 -12.25 3.68
CA LEU A 141 11.90 -12.69 3.78
C LEU A 141 11.75 -14.23 3.78
N PRO A 142 12.30 -14.97 2.80
CA PRO A 142 12.13 -16.43 2.75
C PRO A 142 12.68 -17.12 3.99
N ASP A 143 13.89 -16.78 4.39
CA ASP A 143 14.55 -17.38 5.56
C ASP A 143 13.79 -17.13 6.86
N ARG A 144 13.25 -15.94 7.02
CA ARG A 144 12.46 -15.58 8.20
C ARG A 144 11.19 -16.40 8.29
N LEU A 145 10.45 -16.54 7.20
CA LEU A 145 9.21 -17.34 7.17
C LEU A 145 9.47 -18.81 7.44
N ILE A 146 10.55 -19.37 6.86
CA ILE A 146 10.95 -20.77 7.09
C ILE A 146 11.29 -21.02 8.57
N LYS A 147 12.02 -20.10 9.20
CA LYS A 147 12.44 -20.21 10.60
C LYS A 147 11.29 -20.05 11.61
N MET A 148 10.18 -19.44 11.22
CA MET A 148 9.02 -19.21 12.10
C MET A 148 8.24 -20.47 12.45
N GLY A 149 8.31 -21.50 11.63
CA GLY A 149 7.40 -22.65 11.69
C GLY A 149 6.02 -22.33 11.10
N GLU A 150 5.29 -23.33 10.68
CA GLU A 150 4.08 -23.23 9.86
C GLU A 150 2.99 -22.32 10.45
N ARG A 151 2.62 -22.53 11.72
CA ARG A 151 1.57 -21.74 12.37
C ARG A 151 1.89 -20.27 12.47
N ALA A 152 3.14 -19.95 12.83
CA ALA A 152 3.59 -18.56 12.96
C ALA A 152 3.70 -17.89 11.58
N ALA A 153 4.21 -18.60 10.57
CA ALA A 153 4.26 -18.12 9.20
C ALA A 153 2.86 -17.85 8.63
N LYS A 154 1.89 -18.74 8.86
CA LYS A 154 0.50 -18.55 8.45
C LYS A 154 -0.13 -17.30 9.10
N ASN A 155 0.12 -17.08 10.38
CA ASN A 155 -0.37 -15.88 11.06
C ASN A 155 0.27 -14.61 10.50
N GLU A 156 1.56 -14.64 10.18
CA GLU A 156 2.29 -13.52 9.58
C GLU A 156 1.75 -13.19 8.19
N LEU A 157 1.55 -14.18 7.34
CA LEU A 157 0.95 -14.02 6.00
C LEU A 157 -0.48 -13.50 6.07
N THR A 158 -1.27 -13.95 7.04
CA THR A 158 -2.64 -13.44 7.27
C THR A 158 -2.62 -11.96 7.66
N ARG A 159 -1.67 -11.56 8.51
CA ARG A 159 -1.48 -10.15 8.90
C ARG A 159 -1.06 -9.30 7.70
N LEU A 160 -0.08 -9.78 6.93
CA LEU A 160 0.38 -9.15 5.71
C LEU A 160 -0.78 -8.91 4.72
N ALA A 161 -1.56 -9.95 4.45
CA ALA A 161 -2.71 -9.87 3.54
C ALA A 161 -3.75 -8.84 4.01
N ARG A 162 -3.98 -8.75 5.33
CA ARG A 162 -4.89 -7.76 5.92
C ARG A 162 -4.38 -6.33 5.76
N ILE A 163 -3.10 -6.08 6.05
CA ILE A 163 -2.49 -4.76 5.85
C ILE A 163 -2.63 -4.34 4.39
N ASN A 164 -2.23 -5.21 3.47
CA ASN A 164 -2.32 -4.94 2.04
C ASN A 164 -3.77 -4.66 1.59
N LYS A 165 -4.73 -5.47 2.02
CA LYS A 165 -6.14 -5.28 1.66
C LYS A 165 -6.67 -3.92 2.14
N THR A 166 -6.30 -3.49 3.35
CA THR A 166 -6.74 -2.23 3.91
C THR A 166 -6.16 -1.06 3.11
N ILE A 167 -4.84 -1.01 2.95
CA ILE A 167 -4.16 0.10 2.24
C ILE A 167 -4.55 0.10 0.75
N ASP A 168 -4.63 -1.07 0.11
CA ASP A 168 -5.08 -1.20 -1.28
C ASP A 168 -6.50 -0.66 -1.50
N GLY A 169 -7.39 -0.90 -0.55
CA GLY A 169 -8.75 -0.34 -0.58
C GLY A 169 -8.77 1.19 -0.55
N ASP A 170 -7.84 1.78 0.20
CA ASP A 170 -7.71 3.24 0.29
C ASP A 170 -7.09 3.85 -0.97
N ILE A 171 -6.17 3.14 -1.64
CA ILE A 171 -5.50 3.62 -2.85
C ILE A 171 -6.39 3.49 -4.08
N ARG A 172 -7.07 2.37 -4.27
CA ARG A 172 -7.70 2.00 -5.55
C ARG A 172 -8.72 3.02 -6.05
N MET A 173 -9.61 3.49 -5.17
CA MET A 173 -10.68 4.42 -5.57
C MET A 173 -10.17 5.82 -5.95
N PRO A 174 -9.27 6.45 -5.18
CA PRO A 174 -8.66 7.70 -5.59
C PRO A 174 -7.82 7.56 -6.86
N MET A 175 -7.09 6.46 -7.02
CA MET A 175 -6.20 6.20 -8.16
C MET A 175 -6.93 6.33 -9.50
N GLU A 176 -8.07 5.69 -9.64
CA GLU A 176 -8.88 5.77 -10.87
C GLU A 176 -9.23 7.22 -11.24
N LYS A 177 -9.63 8.02 -10.25
CA LYS A 177 -9.98 9.42 -10.45
C LYS A 177 -8.78 10.29 -10.81
N ILE A 178 -7.64 10.06 -10.15
CA ILE A 178 -6.40 10.78 -10.39
C ILE A 178 -5.90 10.51 -11.81
N CYS A 179 -5.84 9.25 -12.23
CA CYS A 179 -5.43 8.89 -13.58
C CYS A 179 -6.36 9.46 -14.65
N MET A 180 -7.68 9.46 -14.42
CA MET A 180 -8.65 10.08 -15.35
C MET A 180 -8.46 11.60 -15.45
N ARG A 181 -8.27 12.29 -14.31
CA ARG A 181 -8.02 13.74 -14.28
C ARG A 181 -6.78 14.11 -15.09
N ASP A 182 -5.68 13.39 -14.86
CA ASP A 182 -4.40 13.69 -15.48
C ASP A 182 -4.43 13.41 -16.98
N ALA A 183 -5.06 12.32 -17.41
CA ALA A 183 -5.26 12.02 -18.83
C ALA A 183 -6.13 13.07 -19.54
N GLN A 184 -7.11 13.66 -18.88
CA GLN A 184 -7.91 14.76 -19.42
C GLN A 184 -7.07 16.03 -19.58
N MET A 185 -6.26 16.36 -18.58
CA MET A 185 -5.38 17.52 -18.65
C MET A 185 -4.33 17.41 -19.79
N GLU A 186 -3.75 16.23 -19.99
CA GLU A 186 -2.83 15.98 -21.10
C GLU A 186 -3.51 16.20 -22.45
N GLN A 187 -4.74 15.69 -22.65
CA GLN A 187 -5.49 15.88 -23.87
C GLN A 187 -5.85 17.36 -24.13
N GLU A 188 -6.09 18.15 -23.10
CA GLU A 188 -6.35 19.59 -23.24
C GLU A 188 -5.12 20.36 -23.63
N VAL A 189 -3.96 20.02 -23.06
CA VAL A 189 -2.65 20.62 -23.42
C VAL A 189 -2.32 20.33 -24.89
N ASP A 190 -2.49 19.07 -25.33
CA ASP A 190 -2.21 18.68 -26.72
C ASP A 190 -3.12 19.41 -27.72
N ARG A 191 -4.41 19.58 -27.40
CA ARG A 191 -5.33 20.36 -28.25
C ARG A 191 -4.93 21.82 -28.38
N HIS A 192 -4.47 22.43 -27.29
CA HIS A 192 -4.02 23.83 -27.32
C HIS A 192 -2.72 23.98 -28.12
N ALA A 193 -1.80 23.01 -28.01
CA ALA A 193 -0.54 23.02 -28.76
C ALA A 193 -0.75 22.78 -30.28
N ALA A 194 -1.78 22.03 -30.66
CA ALA A 194 -2.10 21.75 -32.07
C ALA A 194 -2.91 22.86 -32.76
N GLY A 195 -3.49 23.80 -31.98
CA GLY A 195 -4.31 24.92 -32.48
C GLY A 195 -3.53 26.23 -32.66
N THR A 196 -2.24 26.26 -32.35
CA THR A 196 -1.30 27.37 -32.57
C THR A 196 -0.38 27.08 -33.72
#